data_3d7f7a28da7212d1c5ea0a47f0d9a69d
#
_entry.id   3d7f7a28da7212d1c5ea0a47f0d9a69d
#
_cell.length_a   1.000
_cell.length_b   1.000
_cell.length_c   1.000
_cell.angle_alpha   90.00
_cell.angle_beta   90.00
_cell.angle_gamma   90.00
#
_symmetry.space_group_name_H-M   'P 1'
#
loop_
_entity.id
_entity.type
_entity.pdbx_description
1 polymer ?
#
loop_
_entity_poly.entity_id
_entity_poly.type
_entity_poly.pdbx_seq_one_letter_code
_entity_poly.pdbx_strand_id
1 'polypeptide(L)'
;MGVILTGPPGIGKTTAIKAVVAQLRNNGVSVAGFYTEEERKGGSRVGFIMVNAATGERRRMAGVNGTGVKFGKYFVDLSVVDWGIKLLSGDGNVVVIDEVGPMENLHPGFIAAVENGINERISVLTVHERLLGLITGKAMNHKLIRLSISNRDEVPRLVVNHILELLGH
;
A
#
# COMPACT_ATOMS: atom_id res chain seq x y z
N MET A 1 4.04 -14.84 2.32
CA MET A 1 2.66 -15.15 1.90
C MET A 1 1.76 -13.95 2.11
N GLY A 2 0.69 -13.85 1.38
CA GLY A 2 -0.22 -12.73 1.52
C GLY A 2 -1.08 -12.51 0.28
N VAL A 3 -1.45 -11.25 0.05
CA VAL A 3 -2.35 -10.86 -1.04
C VAL A 3 -1.79 -9.64 -1.78
N ILE A 4 -1.86 -9.70 -3.09
CA ILE A 4 -1.62 -8.56 -3.96
C ILE A 4 -2.95 -8.10 -4.55
N LEU A 5 -3.27 -6.82 -4.39
CA LEU A 5 -4.40 -6.17 -5.04
C LEU A 5 -3.90 -5.32 -6.19
N THR A 6 -4.53 -5.42 -7.33
CA THR A 6 -4.26 -4.58 -8.49
C THR A 6 -5.57 -4.13 -9.13
N GLY A 7 -5.48 -3.24 -10.08
CA GLY A 7 -6.63 -2.71 -10.81
C GLY A 7 -6.35 -1.32 -11.36
N PRO A 8 -7.26 -0.80 -12.19
CA PRO A 8 -7.08 0.52 -12.79
C PRO A 8 -7.10 1.64 -11.75
N PRO A 9 -6.51 2.80 -12.05
CA PRO A 9 -6.62 3.97 -11.19
C PRO A 9 -8.07 4.31 -10.88
N GLY A 10 -8.35 4.67 -9.62
CA GLY A 10 -9.70 5.04 -9.18
C GLY A 10 -10.65 3.88 -8.92
N ILE A 11 -10.23 2.64 -9.06
CA ILE A 11 -11.10 1.47 -8.81
C ILE A 11 -11.42 1.29 -7.32
N GLY A 12 -10.59 1.85 -6.43
CA GLY A 12 -10.80 1.75 -4.99
C GLY A 12 -9.79 0.88 -4.26
N LYS A 13 -8.57 0.76 -4.78
CA LYS A 13 -7.50 -0.02 -4.13
C LYS A 13 -7.21 0.47 -2.71
N THR A 14 -7.00 1.77 -2.53
CA THR A 14 -6.73 2.35 -1.21
C THR A 14 -7.94 2.21 -0.28
N THR A 15 -9.14 2.39 -0.80
CA THR A 15 -10.38 2.17 -0.03
C THR A 15 -10.45 0.74 0.50
N ALA A 16 -10.13 -0.23 -0.35
CA ALA A 16 -10.06 -1.65 0.04
C ALA A 16 -9.01 -1.88 1.13
N ILE A 17 -7.82 -1.32 0.98
CA ILE A 17 -6.74 -1.44 1.97
C ILE A 17 -7.14 -0.85 3.32
N LYS A 18 -7.77 0.32 3.34
CA LYS A 18 -8.24 0.94 4.59
C LYS A 18 -9.26 0.06 5.30
N ALA A 19 -10.16 -0.56 4.56
CA ALA A 19 -11.13 -1.50 5.11
C ALA A 19 -10.45 -2.76 5.65
N VAL A 20 -9.46 -3.30 4.94
CA VAL A 20 -8.66 -4.45 5.39
C VAL A 20 -7.95 -4.13 6.71
N VAL A 21 -7.27 -2.98 6.80
CA VAL A 21 -6.57 -2.56 8.02
C VAL A 21 -7.54 -2.46 9.20
N ALA A 22 -8.69 -1.82 9.02
CA ALA A 22 -9.69 -1.69 10.07
C ALA A 22 -10.20 -3.05 10.54
N GLN A 23 -10.52 -3.96 9.61
CA GLN A 23 -11.02 -5.29 9.94
C GLN A 23 -9.96 -6.17 10.62
N LEU A 24 -8.71 -6.12 10.17
CA LEU A 24 -7.60 -6.83 10.83
C LEU A 24 -7.44 -6.38 12.27
N ARG A 25 -7.46 -5.07 12.51
CA ARG A 25 -7.38 -4.51 13.86
C ARG A 25 -8.54 -4.96 14.74
N ASN A 26 -9.75 -4.97 14.20
CA ASN A 26 -10.94 -5.44 14.93
C ASN A 26 -10.83 -6.93 15.30
N ASN A 27 -10.00 -7.69 14.60
CA ASN A 27 -9.69 -9.09 14.90
C ASN A 27 -8.43 -9.25 15.77
N GLY A 28 -7.91 -8.18 16.33
CA GLY A 28 -6.73 -8.22 17.19
C GLY A 28 -5.40 -8.39 16.46
N VAL A 29 -5.38 -8.21 15.14
CA VAL A 29 -4.16 -8.34 14.34
C VAL A 29 -3.44 -7.00 14.27
N SER A 30 -2.16 -6.99 14.64
CA SER A 30 -1.32 -5.80 14.52
C SER A 30 -0.82 -5.63 13.09
N VAL A 31 -0.78 -4.38 12.63
CA VAL A 31 -0.33 -4.06 11.27
C VAL A 31 0.85 -3.09 11.33
N ALA A 32 1.76 -3.22 10.37
CA ALA A 32 2.84 -2.28 10.10
C ALA A 32 2.73 -1.81 8.65
N GLY A 33 3.54 -0.83 8.28
CA GLY A 33 3.57 -0.33 6.91
C GLY A 33 2.76 0.95 6.72
N PHE A 34 2.31 1.17 5.51
CA PHE A 34 1.64 2.42 5.15
C PHE A 34 0.58 2.22 4.08
N TYR A 35 -0.32 3.19 3.99
CA TYR A 35 -1.16 3.39 2.82
C TYR A 35 -1.12 4.87 2.42
N THR A 36 -1.58 5.17 1.20
CA THR A 36 -1.59 6.53 0.67
C THR A 36 -3.00 6.98 0.40
N GLU A 37 -3.26 8.26 0.63
CA GLU A 37 -4.54 8.89 0.34
C GLU A 37 -4.33 10.04 -0.64
N GLU A 38 -5.31 10.26 -1.52
CA GLU A 38 -5.31 11.41 -2.40
C GLU A 38 -5.64 12.69 -1.63
N GLU A 39 -4.91 13.75 -1.89
CA GLU A 39 -5.26 15.10 -1.45
C GLU A 39 -5.97 15.81 -2.59
N ARG A 40 -7.20 16.25 -2.34
CA ARG A 40 -8.01 16.92 -3.35
C ARG A 40 -8.35 18.35 -2.91
N LYS A 41 -8.38 19.26 -3.90
CA LYS A 41 -8.79 20.65 -3.71
C LYS A 41 -9.66 21.07 -4.89
N GLY A 42 -10.90 21.48 -4.61
CA GLY A 42 -11.85 21.87 -5.66
C GLY A 42 -12.13 20.75 -6.66
N GLY A 43 -12.20 19.49 -6.20
CA GLY A 43 -12.42 18.32 -7.07
C GLY A 43 -11.19 17.83 -7.82
N SER A 44 -10.09 18.57 -7.82
CA SER A 44 -8.84 18.18 -8.47
C SER A 44 -7.90 17.51 -7.49
N ARG A 45 -7.19 16.48 -7.95
CA ARG A 45 -6.14 15.84 -7.18
C ARG A 45 -4.91 16.72 -7.17
N VAL A 46 -4.49 17.17 -5.98
CA VAL A 46 -3.37 18.08 -5.80
C VAL A 46 -2.18 17.45 -5.09
N GLY A 47 -2.31 16.24 -4.60
CA GLY A 47 -1.22 15.56 -3.93
C GLY A 47 -1.60 14.20 -3.36
N PHE A 48 -0.65 13.65 -2.62
CA PHE A 48 -0.78 12.36 -1.94
C PHE A 48 -0.23 12.46 -0.53
N ILE A 49 -0.95 11.86 0.41
CA ILE A 49 -0.59 11.77 1.82
C ILE A 49 -0.23 10.32 2.12
N MET A 50 0.93 10.09 2.73
CA MET A 50 1.30 8.78 3.25
C MET A 50 0.87 8.66 4.70
N VAL A 51 0.22 7.57 5.05
CA VAL A 51 -0.34 7.32 6.37
C VAL A 51 0.30 6.08 6.98
N ASN A 52 0.85 6.22 8.20
CA ASN A 52 1.33 5.08 8.98
C ASN A 52 0.15 4.17 9.30
N ALA A 53 0.17 2.94 8.79
CA ALA A 53 -0.93 1.99 8.97
C ALA A 53 -1.11 1.57 10.43
N ALA A 54 -0.07 1.66 11.26
CA ALA A 54 -0.13 1.31 12.68
C ALA A 54 -0.71 2.45 13.54
N THR A 55 -0.37 3.70 13.25
CA THR A 55 -0.65 4.84 14.15
C THR A 55 -1.62 5.87 13.57
N GLY A 56 -1.76 5.91 12.25
CA GLY A 56 -2.51 6.97 11.58
C GLY A 56 -1.74 8.27 11.37
N GLU A 57 -0.44 8.33 11.74
CA GLU A 57 0.39 9.50 11.45
C GLU A 57 0.42 9.77 9.95
N ARG A 58 0.32 11.03 9.57
CA ARG A 58 0.18 11.45 8.18
C ARG A 58 1.33 12.36 7.78
N ARG A 59 1.91 12.14 6.59
CA ARG A 59 2.93 12.99 6.01
C ARG A 59 2.65 13.19 4.52
N ARG A 60 2.81 14.41 4.04
CA ARG A 60 2.59 14.73 2.62
C ARG A 60 3.74 14.16 1.79
N MET A 61 3.43 13.16 0.96
CA MET A 61 4.41 12.51 0.09
C MET A 61 4.64 13.28 -1.21
N ALA A 62 3.59 13.84 -1.79
CA ALA A 62 3.67 14.52 -3.08
C ALA A 62 2.63 15.63 -3.18
N GLY A 63 2.93 16.64 -3.99
CA GLY A 63 2.01 17.74 -4.25
C GLY A 63 2.37 18.49 -5.52
N VAL A 64 1.35 19.19 -6.06
CA VAL A 64 1.53 20.04 -7.26
C VAL A 64 2.35 21.30 -6.93
N ASN A 65 2.31 21.72 -5.67
CA ASN A 65 3.14 22.81 -5.14
C ASN A 65 4.10 22.21 -4.12
N GLY A 66 5.39 22.36 -4.32
CA GLY A 66 6.36 21.84 -3.39
C GLY A 66 7.73 21.68 -3.99
N THR A 67 8.60 21.07 -3.21
CA THR A 67 9.96 20.72 -3.59
C THR A 67 10.10 19.21 -3.58
N GLY A 68 11.01 18.70 -4.38
CA GLY A 68 11.26 17.27 -4.47
C GLY A 68 11.53 16.83 -5.89
N VAL A 69 11.36 15.55 -6.15
CA VAL A 69 11.58 14.97 -7.46
C VAL A 69 10.30 15.11 -8.30
N LYS A 70 10.43 15.68 -9.48
CA LYS A 70 9.30 15.87 -10.37
C LYS A 70 8.81 14.53 -10.92
N PHE A 71 7.49 14.30 -10.81
CA PHE A 71 6.80 13.15 -11.39
C PHE A 71 5.46 13.64 -11.96
N GLY A 72 5.36 13.74 -13.29
CA GLY A 72 4.21 14.36 -13.92
C GLY A 72 4.04 15.81 -13.44
N LYS A 73 2.86 16.12 -12.92
CA LYS A 73 2.58 17.45 -12.34
C LYS A 73 2.94 17.58 -10.86
N TYR A 74 3.43 16.48 -10.24
CA TYR A 74 3.73 16.43 -8.81
C TYR A 74 5.21 16.58 -8.54
N PHE A 75 5.52 17.00 -7.31
CA PHE A 75 6.85 16.95 -6.73
C PHE A 75 6.81 15.98 -5.56
N VAL A 76 7.66 14.96 -5.59
CA VAL A 76 7.67 13.88 -4.62
C VAL A 76 8.77 14.13 -3.59
N ASP A 77 8.39 14.13 -2.32
CA ASP A 77 9.31 14.21 -1.19
C ASP A 77 9.85 12.82 -0.87
N LEU A 78 11.07 12.53 -1.30
CA LEU A 78 11.69 11.24 -1.08
C LEU A 78 11.99 10.97 0.40
N SER A 79 12.07 12.00 1.25
CA SER A 79 12.21 11.77 2.69
C SER A 79 10.97 11.14 3.30
N VAL A 80 9.80 11.43 2.75
CA VAL A 80 8.54 10.79 3.17
C VAL A 80 8.48 9.34 2.66
N VAL A 81 8.92 9.08 1.43
CA VAL A 81 9.04 7.71 0.93
C VAL A 81 10.02 6.90 1.80
N ASP A 82 11.14 7.51 2.19
CA ASP A 82 12.09 6.90 3.11
C ASP A 82 11.46 6.56 4.46
N TRP A 83 10.65 7.45 4.99
CA TRP A 83 9.85 7.19 6.18
C TRP A 83 8.92 5.98 5.99
N GLY A 84 8.24 5.89 4.85
CA GLY A 84 7.41 4.73 4.49
C GLY A 84 8.20 3.43 4.47
N ILE A 85 9.42 3.46 3.91
CA ILE A 85 10.33 2.30 3.91
C ILE A 85 10.61 1.83 5.35
N LYS A 86 10.88 2.76 6.26
CA LYS A 86 11.13 2.44 7.68
C LYS A 86 9.90 1.84 8.35
N LEU A 87 8.70 2.29 7.97
CA LEU A 87 7.46 1.73 8.50
C LEU A 87 7.26 0.25 8.15
N LEU A 88 7.84 -0.22 7.05
CA LEU A 88 7.77 -1.63 6.66
C LEU A 88 8.50 -2.55 7.65
N SER A 89 9.46 -2.02 8.39
CA SER A 89 10.19 -2.76 9.43
C SER A 89 9.58 -2.59 10.83
N GLY A 90 8.47 -1.88 10.95
CA GLY A 90 7.78 -1.69 12.21
C GLY A 90 7.18 -2.98 12.78
N ASP A 91 6.83 -2.96 14.05
CA ASP A 91 6.21 -4.10 14.71
C ASP A 91 4.79 -4.34 14.19
N GLY A 92 4.50 -5.58 13.85
CA GLY A 92 3.17 -5.97 13.35
C GLY A 92 3.18 -7.38 12.78
N ASN A 93 2.07 -8.07 12.91
CA ASN A 93 1.89 -9.41 12.36
C ASN A 93 1.74 -9.39 10.83
N VAL A 94 1.21 -8.30 10.30
CA VAL A 94 0.94 -8.12 8.87
C VAL A 94 1.54 -6.79 8.41
N VAL A 95 2.20 -6.81 7.26
CA VAL A 95 2.70 -5.61 6.59
C VAL A 95 1.73 -5.17 5.51
N VAL A 96 1.37 -3.91 5.53
CA VAL A 96 0.50 -3.29 4.51
C VAL A 96 1.33 -2.30 3.69
N ILE A 97 1.23 -2.40 2.38
CA ILE A 97 1.96 -1.53 1.46
C ILE A 97 1.00 -1.03 0.38
N ASP A 98 0.59 0.19 0.47
CA ASP A 98 -0.26 0.83 -0.54
C ASP A 98 0.29 2.23 -0.89
N GLU A 99 0.87 2.36 -1.96
CA GLU A 99 0.92 1.53 -3.14
C GLU A 99 2.39 1.22 -3.52
N VAL A 100 2.62 0.05 -4.13
CA VAL A 100 3.86 -0.21 -4.85
C VAL A 100 3.70 0.38 -6.25
N GLY A 101 4.08 1.64 -6.38
CA GLY A 101 3.85 2.42 -7.59
C GLY A 101 5.08 3.17 -8.09
N PRO A 102 4.97 3.76 -9.30
CA PRO A 102 6.11 4.46 -9.90
C PRO A 102 6.56 5.69 -9.12
N MET A 103 5.66 6.33 -8.36
CA MET A 103 6.00 7.49 -7.56
C MET A 103 6.88 7.09 -6.36
N GLU A 104 6.51 6.05 -5.63
CA GLU A 104 7.29 5.51 -4.53
C GLU A 104 8.61 4.92 -5.02
N ASN A 105 8.61 4.33 -6.21
CA ASN A 105 9.80 3.74 -6.83
C ASN A 105 10.83 4.76 -7.32
N LEU A 106 10.56 6.05 -7.21
CA LEU A 106 11.59 7.08 -7.38
C LEU A 106 12.68 6.99 -6.30
N HIS A 107 12.35 6.45 -5.14
CA HIS A 107 13.33 6.17 -4.10
C HIS A 107 14.11 4.90 -4.46
N PRO A 108 15.45 4.95 -4.55
CA PRO A 108 16.25 3.81 -5.03
C PRO A 108 16.21 2.58 -4.12
N GLY A 109 15.86 2.74 -2.84
CA GLY A 109 15.75 1.64 -1.87
C GLY A 109 14.35 1.03 -1.75
N PHE A 110 13.36 1.54 -2.50
CA PHE A 110 11.97 1.17 -2.26
C PHE A 110 11.68 -0.30 -2.59
N ILE A 111 12.05 -0.78 -3.76
CA ILE A 111 11.75 -2.16 -4.20
C ILE A 111 12.45 -3.18 -3.29
N ALA A 112 13.70 -2.93 -2.88
CA ALA A 112 14.40 -3.81 -1.94
C ALA A 112 13.68 -3.88 -0.59
N ALA A 113 13.17 -2.75 -0.10
CA ALA A 113 12.41 -2.70 1.14
C ALA A 113 11.09 -3.47 1.03
N VAL A 114 10.38 -3.33 -0.09
CA VAL A 114 9.16 -4.11 -0.37
C VAL A 114 9.48 -5.60 -0.37
N GLU A 115 10.53 -6.02 -1.06
CA GLU A 115 10.95 -7.42 -1.13
C GLU A 115 11.25 -8.00 0.25
N ASN A 116 11.96 -7.26 1.09
CA ASN A 116 12.22 -7.68 2.47
C ASN A 116 10.90 -7.81 3.26
N GLY A 117 10.01 -6.86 3.14
CA GLY A 117 8.71 -6.90 3.83
C GLY A 117 7.87 -8.11 3.47
N ILE A 118 7.78 -8.43 2.18
CA ILE A 118 6.98 -9.58 1.71
C ILE A 118 7.62 -10.93 2.02
N ASN A 119 8.94 -10.97 2.20
CA ASN A 119 9.65 -12.22 2.55
C ASN A 119 9.63 -12.50 4.06
N GLU A 120 9.61 -11.47 4.88
CA GLU A 120 9.71 -11.62 6.34
C GLU A 120 8.37 -11.87 7.03
N ARG A 121 7.27 -11.37 6.45
CA ARG A 121 5.95 -11.40 7.09
C ARG A 121 4.83 -11.61 6.09
N ILE A 122 3.66 -11.97 6.63
CA ILE A 122 2.42 -11.93 5.86
C ILE A 122 2.17 -10.48 5.44
N SER A 123 1.82 -10.28 4.19
CA SER A 123 1.69 -8.94 3.63
C SER A 123 0.47 -8.77 2.73
N VAL A 124 -0.03 -7.56 2.71
CA VAL A 124 -1.10 -7.12 1.80
C VAL A 124 -0.59 -5.89 1.06
N LEU A 125 -0.52 -6.00 -0.26
CA LEU A 125 -0.02 -4.92 -1.11
C LEU A 125 -1.05 -4.52 -2.15
N THR A 126 -1.06 -3.23 -2.48
CA THR A 126 -1.58 -2.79 -3.77
C THR A 126 -0.41 -2.52 -4.70
N VAL A 127 -0.53 -2.91 -5.95
CA VAL A 127 0.55 -2.78 -6.93
C VAL A 127 0.03 -2.11 -8.19
N HIS A 128 0.71 -1.04 -8.60
CA HIS A 128 0.44 -0.39 -9.87
C HIS A 128 0.79 -1.32 -11.03
N GLU A 129 0.02 -1.29 -12.11
CA GLU A 129 0.20 -2.22 -13.24
C GLU A 129 1.61 -2.20 -13.84
N ARG A 130 2.29 -1.05 -13.84
CA ARG A 130 3.67 -0.94 -14.33
C ARG A 130 4.66 -1.80 -13.56
N LEU A 131 4.41 -2.04 -12.27
CA LEU A 131 5.30 -2.81 -11.39
C LEU A 131 4.77 -4.21 -11.10
N LEU A 132 3.60 -4.55 -11.62
CA LEU A 132 2.94 -5.82 -11.29
C LEU A 132 3.80 -7.04 -11.65
N GLY A 133 4.37 -7.07 -12.85
CA GLY A 133 5.22 -8.17 -13.29
C GLY A 133 6.46 -8.33 -12.40
N LEU A 134 7.09 -7.22 -12.00
CA LEU A 134 8.24 -7.25 -11.11
C LEU A 134 7.86 -7.81 -9.73
N ILE A 135 6.77 -7.34 -9.17
CA ILE A 135 6.34 -7.74 -7.82
C ILE A 135 5.81 -9.17 -7.79
N THR A 136 5.03 -9.60 -8.77
CA THR A 136 4.54 -10.98 -8.82
C THR A 136 5.68 -11.99 -8.95
N GLY A 137 6.76 -11.63 -9.64
CA GLY A 137 7.97 -12.45 -9.70
C GLY A 137 8.69 -12.61 -8.36
N LYS A 138 8.54 -11.63 -7.46
CA LYS A 138 9.13 -11.65 -6.10
C LYS A 138 8.18 -12.22 -5.05
N ALA A 139 6.89 -12.16 -5.28
CA ALA A 139 5.82 -12.53 -4.33
C ALA A 139 5.06 -13.76 -4.81
N MET A 140 5.77 -14.84 -5.15
CA MET A 140 5.19 -16.05 -5.77
C MET A 140 4.16 -16.77 -4.89
N ASN A 141 4.23 -16.58 -3.57
CA ASN A 141 3.30 -17.17 -2.62
C ASN A 141 2.15 -16.22 -2.22
N HIS A 142 1.94 -15.17 -3.01
CA HIS A 142 0.86 -14.22 -2.79
C HIS A 142 -0.31 -14.49 -3.73
N LYS A 143 -1.51 -14.36 -3.18
CA LYS A 143 -2.75 -14.43 -3.97
C LYS A 143 -2.95 -13.11 -4.70
N LEU A 144 -3.11 -13.16 -6.01
CA LEU A 144 -3.39 -11.97 -6.82
C LEU A 144 -4.89 -11.80 -7.00
N ILE A 145 -5.39 -10.62 -6.63
CA ILE A 145 -6.79 -10.24 -6.83
C ILE A 145 -6.85 -8.96 -7.64
N ARG A 146 -7.59 -9.00 -8.76
CA ARG A 146 -7.87 -7.81 -9.56
C ARG A 146 -9.18 -7.19 -9.10
N LEU A 147 -9.11 -5.93 -8.66
CA LEU A 147 -10.29 -5.18 -8.28
C LEU A 147 -11.09 -4.74 -9.51
N SER A 148 -12.39 -4.86 -9.42
CA SER A 148 -13.36 -4.39 -10.40
C SER A 148 -14.56 -3.76 -9.68
N ILE A 149 -15.42 -3.09 -10.43
CA ILE A 149 -16.66 -2.53 -9.88
C ILE A 149 -17.52 -3.65 -9.26
N SER A 150 -17.51 -4.84 -9.87
CA SER A 150 -18.34 -5.97 -9.42
C SER A 150 -17.85 -6.65 -8.16
N ASN A 151 -16.57 -6.57 -7.81
CA ASN A 151 -16.02 -7.30 -6.67
C ASN A 151 -15.45 -6.42 -5.54
N ARG A 152 -15.21 -5.13 -5.78
CA ARG A 152 -14.48 -4.27 -4.84
C ARG A 152 -15.08 -4.18 -3.45
N ASP A 153 -16.39 -4.35 -3.33
CA ASP A 153 -17.06 -4.27 -2.02
C ASP A 153 -16.88 -5.56 -1.19
N GLU A 154 -16.66 -6.70 -1.84
CA GLU A 154 -16.43 -7.98 -1.18
C GLU A 154 -14.96 -8.27 -0.89
N VAL A 155 -14.07 -7.72 -1.69
CA VAL A 155 -12.63 -8.03 -1.63
C VAL A 155 -12.04 -7.80 -0.24
N PRO A 156 -12.34 -6.72 0.50
CA PRO A 156 -11.78 -6.55 1.85
C PRO A 156 -12.05 -7.72 2.76
N ARG A 157 -13.26 -8.24 2.78
CA ARG A 157 -13.64 -9.40 3.59
C ARG A 157 -12.88 -10.66 3.17
N LEU A 158 -12.75 -10.88 1.87
CA LEU A 158 -12.02 -12.04 1.33
C LEU A 158 -10.54 -11.98 1.70
N VAL A 159 -9.93 -10.79 1.61
CA VAL A 159 -8.53 -10.57 1.99
C VAL A 159 -8.35 -10.84 3.48
N VAL A 160 -9.19 -10.26 4.33
CA VAL A 160 -9.11 -10.45 5.79
C VAL A 160 -9.23 -11.92 6.15
N ASN A 161 -10.21 -12.63 5.61
CA ASN A 161 -10.39 -14.05 5.88
C ASN A 161 -9.14 -14.86 5.48
N HIS A 162 -8.56 -14.58 4.32
CA HIS A 162 -7.34 -15.24 3.87
C HIS A 162 -6.16 -14.96 4.81
N ILE A 163 -5.98 -13.71 5.21
CA ILE A 163 -4.91 -13.32 6.14
C ILE A 163 -5.09 -14.01 7.50
N LEU A 164 -6.31 -14.05 8.02
CA LEU A 164 -6.60 -14.74 9.28
C LEU A 164 -6.28 -16.23 9.19
N GLU A 165 -6.61 -16.89 8.09
CA GLU A 165 -6.24 -18.28 7.85
C GLU A 165 -4.71 -18.47 7.86
N LEU A 166 -3.97 -17.57 7.19
CA LEU A 166 -2.50 -17.64 7.18
C LEU A 166 -1.89 -17.44 8.57
N LEU A 167 -2.55 -16.68 9.43
CA LEU A 167 -2.14 -16.46 10.83
C LEU A 167 -2.54 -17.61 11.75
N GLY A 168 -3.31 -18.59 11.29
CA GLY A 168 -3.78 -19.70 12.09
C GLY A 168 -5.01 -19.38 12.95
N HIS A 169 -5.78 -18.40 12.55
CA HIS A 169 -7.03 -18.00 13.23
C HIS A 169 -8.24 -18.74 12.71
#